data_c375e16b3f33011ecd76b19a14a52397
#
_entry.id   c375e16b3f33011ecd76b19a14a52397
#
_cell.length_a   1.000
_cell.length_b   1.000
_cell.length_c   1.000
_cell.angle_alpha   90.00
_cell.angle_beta   90.00
_cell.angle_gamma   90.00
#
_symmetry.space_group_name_H-M   'P 1'
#
loop_
_entity.id
_entity.type
_entity.pdbx_description
1 polymer ?
#
loop_
_entity_poly.entity_id
_entity_poly.type
_entity_poly.pdbx_seq_one_letter_code
_entity_poly.pdbx_strand_id
1 'polypeptide(L)'
;MSEEQIDQIVQFYKTNTIFRLQKIIPIVTERLEAELEKHGIPARVAARVKKPASLRGKLLKWAKPDSGKTERLSSPDATLLELSDLAAVRVMTYTESDRSKVYNLATKIFKSPDNLKDFGTEILENSPRIRQNDKN
;
A
#
# COMPACT_ATOMS: atom_id res chain seq x y z
N MET A 1 -13.68 14.57 15.70
CA MET A 1 -13.10 13.23 15.73
C MET A 1 -12.33 13.03 17.00
N SER A 2 -12.71 12.07 17.76
CA SER A 2 -12.13 11.84 19.07
C SER A 2 -10.93 10.90 19.01
N GLU A 3 -10.03 11.04 19.99
CA GLU A 3 -8.92 10.11 20.11
C GLU A 3 -9.41 8.70 20.33
N GLU A 4 -10.56 8.56 20.95
CA GLU A 4 -11.16 7.25 21.18
C GLU A 4 -11.46 6.53 19.86
N GLN A 5 -11.99 7.26 18.89
CA GLN A 5 -12.26 6.68 17.58
C GLN A 5 -10.97 6.26 16.89
N ILE A 6 -9.94 7.09 17.01
CA ILE A 6 -8.63 6.76 16.43
C ILE A 6 -8.06 5.52 17.10
N ASP A 7 -8.18 5.42 18.41
CA ASP A 7 -7.70 4.25 19.15
C ASP A 7 -8.43 3.00 18.74
N GLN A 8 -9.74 3.10 18.46
CA GLN A 8 -10.51 1.96 17.96
C GLN A 8 -10.02 1.50 16.60
N ILE A 9 -9.72 2.44 15.72
CA ILE A 9 -9.21 2.12 14.39
C ILE A 9 -7.84 1.43 14.49
N VAL A 10 -6.97 1.98 15.32
CA VAL A 10 -5.62 1.43 15.52
C VAL A 10 -5.72 0.04 16.14
N GLN A 11 -6.62 -0.16 17.10
CA GLN A 11 -6.81 -1.46 17.73
C GLN A 11 -7.31 -2.50 16.73
N PHE A 12 -8.24 -2.10 15.87
CA PHE A 12 -8.73 -2.98 14.81
C PHE A 12 -7.61 -3.38 13.86
N TYR A 13 -6.79 -2.42 13.48
CA TYR A 13 -5.62 -2.67 12.62
C TYR A 13 -4.67 -3.67 13.29
N LYS A 14 -4.37 -3.41 14.55
CA LYS A 14 -3.41 -4.21 15.31
C LYS A 14 -3.87 -5.65 15.53
N THR A 15 -5.17 -5.86 15.68
CA THR A 15 -5.71 -7.18 15.99
C THR A 15 -6.22 -7.93 14.77
N ASN A 16 -6.42 -7.26 13.66
CA ASN A 16 -6.99 -7.86 12.47
C ASN A 16 -6.19 -7.63 11.21
N THR A 17 -6.16 -6.41 10.76
CA THR A 17 -5.64 -6.06 9.43
C THR A 17 -4.16 -6.39 9.28
N ILE A 18 -3.38 -6.09 10.28
CA ILE A 18 -1.93 -6.28 10.22
C ILE A 18 -1.55 -7.74 9.96
N PHE A 19 -2.29 -8.67 10.54
CA PHE A 19 -1.99 -10.09 10.35
C PHE A 19 -2.23 -10.54 8.92
N ARG A 20 -3.26 -9.99 8.29
CA ARG A 20 -3.55 -10.28 6.89
C ARG A 20 -2.45 -9.72 6.00
N LEU A 21 -2.01 -8.50 6.27
CA LEU A 21 -0.96 -7.88 5.50
C LEU A 21 0.36 -8.62 5.65
N GLN A 22 0.67 -9.07 6.86
CA GLN A 22 1.88 -9.84 7.11
C GLN A 22 1.89 -11.18 6.39
N LYS A 23 0.72 -11.71 6.06
CA LYS A 23 0.62 -12.94 5.29
C LYS A 23 0.69 -12.68 3.79
N ILE A 24 0.08 -11.60 3.35
CA ILE A 24 -0.02 -11.28 1.93
C ILE A 24 1.28 -10.71 1.36
N ILE A 25 1.94 -9.86 2.11
CA ILE A 25 3.13 -9.16 1.62
C ILE A 25 4.26 -10.11 1.19
N PRO A 26 4.58 -11.18 1.94
CA PRO A 26 5.59 -12.12 1.46
C PRO A 26 5.21 -12.78 0.15
N ILE A 27 3.93 -13.08 -0.04
CA ILE A 27 3.45 -13.69 -1.27
C ILE A 27 3.65 -12.76 -2.45
N VAL A 28 3.26 -11.49 -2.27
CA VAL A 28 3.43 -10.47 -3.30
C VAL A 28 4.91 -10.26 -3.62
N THR A 29 5.73 -10.18 -2.59
CA THR A 29 7.17 -9.95 -2.73
C THR A 29 7.83 -11.09 -3.49
N GLU A 30 7.52 -12.33 -3.12
CA GLU A 30 8.09 -13.50 -3.78
C GLU A 30 7.66 -13.57 -5.24
N ARG A 31 6.40 -13.28 -5.53
CA ARG A 31 5.91 -13.27 -6.89
C ARG A 31 6.63 -12.24 -7.72
N LEU A 32 6.81 -11.06 -7.16
CA LEU A 32 7.48 -9.98 -7.85
C LEU A 32 8.94 -10.30 -8.10
N GLU A 33 9.63 -10.83 -7.10
CA GLU A 33 11.03 -11.25 -7.24
C GLU A 33 11.19 -12.32 -8.31
N ALA A 34 10.29 -13.29 -8.33
CA ALA A 34 10.34 -14.36 -9.31
C ALA A 34 10.14 -13.83 -10.72
N GLU A 35 9.21 -12.89 -10.89
CA GLU A 35 8.94 -12.32 -12.20
C GLU A 35 10.10 -11.42 -12.66
N LEU A 36 10.71 -10.69 -11.76
CA LEU A 36 11.86 -9.86 -12.09
C LEU A 36 13.03 -10.74 -12.57
N GLU A 37 13.26 -11.83 -11.87
CA GLU A 37 14.30 -12.77 -12.25
C GLU A 37 14.00 -13.41 -13.61
N LYS A 38 12.77 -13.82 -13.80
CA LYS A 38 12.35 -14.44 -15.06
C LYS A 38 12.57 -13.52 -16.26
N HIS A 39 12.39 -12.22 -16.06
CA HIS A 39 12.57 -11.24 -17.12
C HIS A 39 13.97 -10.61 -17.15
N GLY A 40 14.85 -11.09 -16.31
CA GLY A 40 16.23 -10.61 -16.28
C GLY A 40 16.38 -9.16 -15.89
N ILE A 41 15.51 -8.66 -15.01
CA ILE A 41 15.56 -7.28 -14.56
C ILE A 41 16.29 -7.21 -13.22
N PRO A 42 17.48 -6.62 -13.16
CA PRO A 42 18.19 -6.49 -11.90
C PRO A 42 17.51 -5.44 -11.03
N ALA A 43 17.15 -5.82 -9.82
CA ALA A 43 16.45 -4.92 -8.91
C ALA A 43 16.54 -5.43 -7.49
N ARG A 44 16.35 -4.52 -6.55
CA ARG A 44 16.21 -4.88 -5.14
C ARG A 44 14.76 -4.69 -4.74
N VAL A 45 14.23 -5.64 -3.99
CA VAL A 45 12.85 -5.58 -3.54
C VAL A 45 12.84 -5.46 -2.03
N ALA A 46 12.14 -4.48 -1.52
CA ALA A 46 11.95 -4.30 -0.09
C ALA A 46 10.46 -4.16 0.19
N ALA A 47 10.02 -4.69 1.31
CA ALA A 47 8.61 -4.65 1.66
C ALA A 47 8.46 -4.21 3.11
N ARG A 48 7.32 -3.59 3.38
CA ARG A 48 7.02 -3.19 4.75
C ARG A 48 5.53 -3.20 5.00
N VAL A 49 5.18 -3.41 6.26
CA VAL A 49 3.80 -3.28 6.74
C VAL A 49 3.83 -2.16 7.78
N LYS A 50 2.89 -1.25 7.68
CA LYS A 50 2.85 -0.07 8.53
C LYS A 50 2.71 -0.46 10.00
N LYS A 51 3.53 0.15 10.85
CA LYS A 51 3.44 -0.09 12.29
C LYS A 51 2.23 0.61 12.88
N PRO A 52 1.58 0.02 13.89
CA PRO A 52 0.42 0.66 14.51
C PRO A 52 0.68 2.09 15.01
N ALA A 53 1.87 2.34 15.55
CA ALA A 53 2.21 3.68 16.02
C ALA A 53 2.26 4.68 14.87
N SER A 54 2.75 4.28 13.72
CA SER A 54 2.78 5.13 12.53
C SER A 54 1.38 5.41 12.01
N LEU A 55 0.52 4.41 12.04
CA LEU A 55 -0.88 4.57 11.66
C LEU A 55 -1.56 5.57 12.58
N ARG A 56 -1.34 5.45 13.88
CA ARG A 56 -1.94 6.37 14.84
C ARG A 56 -1.52 7.81 14.56
N GLY A 57 -0.25 8.02 14.29
CA GLY A 57 0.25 9.36 13.95
C GLY A 57 -0.42 9.93 12.72
N LYS A 58 -0.62 9.11 11.70
CA LYS A 58 -1.29 9.55 10.48
C LYS A 58 -2.75 9.91 10.74
N LEU A 59 -3.46 9.10 11.50
CA LEU A 59 -4.87 9.35 11.82
C LEU A 59 -5.03 10.61 12.67
N LEU A 60 -4.09 10.87 13.56
CA LEU A 60 -4.11 12.11 14.33
C LEU A 60 -3.98 13.33 13.43
N LYS A 61 -3.20 13.24 12.38
CA LYS A 61 -3.08 14.31 11.40
C LYS A 61 -4.38 14.48 10.61
N TRP A 62 -5.02 13.38 10.25
CA TRP A 62 -6.30 13.41 9.53
C TRP A 62 -7.41 14.02 10.38
N ALA A 63 -7.34 13.85 11.69
CA ALA A 63 -8.36 14.36 12.59
C ALA A 63 -8.31 15.89 12.76
N LYS A 64 -7.23 16.52 12.34
CA LYS A 64 -7.14 17.97 12.41
C LYS A 64 -8.11 18.64 11.45
N PRO A 65 -8.78 19.71 11.89
CA PRO A 65 -9.80 20.36 11.04
C PRO A 65 -9.29 20.84 9.69
N ASP A 66 -8.02 21.22 9.61
CA ASP A 66 -7.45 21.74 8.38
C ASP A 66 -6.93 20.68 7.43
N SER A 67 -7.04 19.40 7.81
CA SER A 67 -6.55 18.31 6.97
C SER A 67 -7.44 18.04 5.76
N GLY A 68 -8.71 18.37 5.86
CA GLY A 68 -9.68 18.06 4.84
C GLY A 68 -10.05 16.57 4.78
N LYS A 69 -9.62 15.81 5.78
CA LYS A 69 -9.82 14.35 5.78
C LYS A 69 -10.58 13.84 7.00
N THR A 70 -11.08 14.73 7.81
CA THR A 70 -11.77 14.35 9.04
C THR A 70 -12.96 13.44 8.78
N GLU A 71 -13.69 13.68 7.73
CA GLU A 71 -14.88 12.92 7.38
C GLU A 71 -14.57 11.49 6.95
N ARG A 72 -13.31 11.18 6.65
CA ARG A 72 -12.92 9.83 6.27
C ARG A 72 -12.82 8.91 7.45
N LEU A 73 -12.79 9.48 8.65
CA LEU A 73 -12.65 8.71 9.87
C LEU A 73 -14.03 8.25 10.35
N SER A 74 -14.56 7.24 9.70
CA SER A 74 -15.87 6.71 10.07
C SER A 74 -15.75 5.40 10.85
N SER A 75 -15.91 4.27 10.21
CA SER A 75 -15.71 2.97 10.85
C SER A 75 -14.26 2.53 10.66
N PRO A 76 -13.76 1.61 11.49
CA PRO A 76 -12.40 1.11 11.31
C PRO A 76 -12.16 0.53 9.92
N ASP A 77 -13.07 -0.29 9.43
CA ASP A 77 -12.95 -0.90 8.11
C ASP A 77 -12.83 0.15 7.02
N ALA A 78 -13.78 1.10 7.00
CA ALA A 78 -13.85 2.11 5.97
C ALA A 78 -12.62 3.01 5.99
N THR A 79 -12.17 3.38 7.18
CA THR A 79 -10.99 4.22 7.33
C THR A 79 -9.74 3.52 6.80
N LEU A 80 -9.57 2.24 7.12
CA LEU A 80 -8.41 1.48 6.68
C LEU A 80 -8.41 1.28 5.18
N LEU A 81 -9.58 1.17 4.56
CA LEU A 81 -9.67 1.07 3.11
C LEU A 81 -9.23 2.33 2.39
N GLU A 82 -9.35 3.48 3.05
CA GLU A 82 -8.90 4.74 2.49
C GLU A 82 -7.39 4.90 2.51
N LEU A 83 -6.70 4.08 3.28
CA LEU A 83 -5.26 4.18 3.43
C LEU A 83 -4.56 3.29 2.41
N SER A 84 -3.70 3.90 1.63
CA SER A 84 -2.98 3.18 0.58
C SER A 84 -1.58 2.76 0.98
N ASP A 85 -1.14 3.13 2.17
CA ASP A 85 0.23 2.87 2.62
C ASP A 85 0.33 1.92 3.81
N LEU A 86 -0.71 1.13 4.07
CA LEU A 86 -0.68 0.15 5.16
C LEU A 86 0.38 -0.92 4.90
N ALA A 87 0.60 -1.24 3.65
CA ALA A 87 1.66 -2.14 3.24
C ALA A 87 2.21 -1.64 1.92
N ALA A 88 3.48 -1.88 1.68
CA ALA A 88 4.13 -1.43 0.46
C ALA A 88 5.27 -2.35 0.07
N VAL A 89 5.46 -2.50 -1.22
CA VAL A 89 6.62 -3.19 -1.77
C VAL A 89 7.33 -2.18 -2.65
N ARG A 90 8.61 -2.02 -2.42
CA ARG A 90 9.44 -1.08 -3.18
C ARG A 90 10.41 -1.86 -4.05
N VAL A 91 10.46 -1.52 -5.32
CA VAL A 91 11.42 -2.11 -6.24
C VAL A 91 12.39 -1.02 -6.65
N MET A 92 13.67 -1.26 -6.38
CA MET A 92 14.73 -0.30 -6.70
C MET A 92 15.53 -0.84 -7.85
N THR A 93 15.57 -0.10 -8.94
CA THR A 93 16.29 -0.50 -10.15
C THR A 93 17.56 0.33 -10.33
N TYR A 94 18.42 -0.11 -11.22
CA TYR A 94 19.70 0.55 -11.45
C TYR A 94 19.68 1.49 -12.66
N THR A 95 18.71 1.33 -13.56
CA THR A 95 18.61 2.17 -14.74
C THR A 95 17.19 2.62 -14.97
N GLU A 96 17.05 3.70 -15.75
CA GLU A 96 15.75 4.23 -16.14
C GLU A 96 14.97 3.22 -16.97
N SER A 97 15.68 2.55 -17.86
CA SER A 97 15.09 1.53 -18.72
C SER A 97 14.50 0.40 -17.89
N ASP A 98 15.22 -0.06 -16.88
CA ASP A 98 14.74 -1.11 -16.01
C ASP A 98 13.53 -0.67 -15.19
N ARG A 99 13.50 0.60 -14.77
CA ARG A 99 12.37 1.13 -14.04
C ARG A 99 11.08 1.06 -14.87
N SER A 100 11.16 1.41 -16.14
CA SER A 100 10.02 1.31 -17.04
C SER A 100 9.57 -0.12 -17.23
N LYS A 101 10.52 -1.04 -17.32
CA LYS A 101 10.20 -2.46 -17.44
C LYS A 101 9.49 -2.98 -16.20
N VAL A 102 9.95 -2.56 -15.02
CA VAL A 102 9.33 -2.94 -13.75
C VAL A 102 7.91 -2.40 -13.66
N TYR A 103 7.72 -1.15 -14.05
CA TYR A 103 6.38 -0.55 -14.03
C TYR A 103 5.43 -1.35 -14.91
N ASN A 104 5.84 -1.65 -16.13
CA ASN A 104 5.01 -2.41 -17.06
C ASN A 104 4.73 -3.83 -16.54
N LEU A 105 5.73 -4.47 -15.97
CA LEU A 105 5.59 -5.79 -15.41
C LEU A 105 4.63 -5.78 -14.22
N ALA A 106 4.79 -4.84 -13.32
CA ALA A 106 3.96 -4.74 -12.13
C ALA A 106 2.49 -4.48 -12.48
N THR A 107 2.23 -3.61 -13.46
CA THR A 107 0.85 -3.35 -13.87
C THR A 107 0.21 -4.59 -14.49
N LYS A 108 1.01 -5.44 -15.10
CA LYS A 108 0.52 -6.68 -15.67
C LYS A 108 0.21 -7.73 -14.61
N ILE A 109 1.10 -7.88 -13.64
CA ILE A 109 0.96 -8.86 -12.57
C ILE A 109 -0.20 -8.50 -11.64
N PHE A 110 -0.30 -7.24 -11.28
CA PHE A 110 -1.27 -6.77 -10.31
C PHE A 110 -2.53 -6.19 -10.95
N LYS A 111 -2.74 -6.52 -12.21
CA LYS A 111 -3.97 -6.13 -12.87
C LYS A 111 -5.11 -6.86 -12.19
N SER A 112 -6.11 -6.08 -11.79
CA SER A 112 -7.22 -6.64 -11.04
C SER A 112 -8.07 -7.55 -11.91
N PRO A 113 -8.47 -8.71 -11.42
CA PRO A 113 -9.51 -9.49 -12.07
C PRO A 113 -10.82 -8.70 -12.08
N ASP A 114 -11.70 -9.02 -13.00
CA ASP A 114 -12.96 -8.30 -13.14
C ASP A 114 -13.79 -8.26 -11.86
N ASN A 115 -13.77 -9.33 -11.10
CA ASN A 115 -14.53 -9.40 -9.85
C ASN A 115 -13.93 -8.55 -8.73
N LEU A 116 -12.71 -8.05 -8.91
CA LEU A 116 -12.07 -7.16 -7.97
C LEU A 116 -11.82 -5.80 -8.61
N LYS A 117 -12.50 -5.54 -9.69
CA LYS A 117 -12.23 -4.38 -10.50
C LYS A 117 -12.23 -3.06 -9.72
N ASP A 118 -13.26 -2.82 -8.94
CA ASP A 118 -13.36 -1.56 -8.21
C ASP A 118 -12.23 -1.39 -7.21
N PHE A 119 -11.98 -2.42 -6.44
CA PHE A 119 -10.91 -2.41 -5.47
C PHE A 119 -9.55 -2.31 -6.17
N GLY A 120 -9.38 -3.08 -7.22
CA GLY A 120 -8.14 -3.08 -7.98
C GLY A 120 -7.87 -1.75 -8.66
N THR A 121 -8.90 -1.14 -9.21
CA THR A 121 -8.78 0.15 -9.85
C THR A 121 -8.29 1.19 -8.86
N GLU A 122 -8.86 1.21 -7.70
CA GLU A 122 -8.43 2.09 -6.67
C GLU A 122 -6.99 1.84 -6.26
N ILE A 123 -6.62 0.59 -6.14
CA ILE A 123 -5.27 0.23 -5.84
C ILE A 123 -4.32 0.64 -6.95
N LEU A 124 -4.71 0.56 -8.18
CA LEU A 124 -3.84 0.91 -9.29
C LEU A 124 -3.81 2.40 -9.57
N GLU A 125 -4.92 3.07 -9.38
CA GLU A 125 -4.99 4.48 -9.67
C GLU A 125 -4.49 5.37 -8.59
N ASN A 126 -4.76 5.00 -7.38
CA ASN A 126 -4.36 5.77 -6.31
C ASN A 126 -3.04 5.54 -5.93
N SER A 127 -2.36 5.45 -6.58
CA SER A 127 -1.36 5.36 -6.26
C SER A 127 -0.47 5.14 -5.93
N PRO A 128 -0.40 5.18 -5.28
CA PRO A 128 0.78 4.83 -4.81
C PRO A 128 1.08 3.54 -5.31
N ARG A 129 0.24 2.99 -5.64
CA ARG A 129 0.27 1.78 -5.86
C ARG A 129 1.29 1.45 -6.76
N ILE A 130 1.27 1.75 -7.88
CA ILE A 130 2.34 1.51 -8.80
C ILE A 130 2.78 2.87 -9.22
N ARG A 131 3.64 3.43 -8.41
CA ARG A 131 4.10 4.77 -8.61
C ARG A 131 5.56 4.76 -9.04
N GLN A 132 5.86 5.46 -10.10
CA GLN A 132 7.25 5.73 -10.45
C GLN A 132 7.70 6.96 -9.69
N ASN A 133 8.83 6.85 -9.05
CA ASN A 133 9.40 7.97 -8.35
C ASN A 133 10.46 8.60 -9.23
N ASP A 134 10.13 9.74 -9.77
CA ASP A 134 11.01 10.44 -10.69
C ASP A 134 12.00 11.35 -10.04
N LYS A 135 11.97 11.44 -8.73
CA LYS A 135 12.88 12.24 -8.11
C LYS A 135 14.12 11.59 -8.02
N ASN A 136 15.09 12.11 -8.35
CA ASN A 136 16.37 11.50 -8.25
C ASN A 136 17.25 12.15 -7.31
#